data_76bee6bf763ea5d2f15f73faf5f3cf1e
#
_entry.id   76bee6bf763ea5d2f15f73faf5f3cf1e
#
_cell.length_a   1.000
_cell.length_b   1.000
_cell.length_c   1.000
_cell.angle_alpha   90.00
_cell.angle_beta   90.00
_cell.angle_gamma   90.00
#
_symmetry.space_group_name_H-M   'P 1'
#
loop_
_entity.id
_entity.type
_entity.pdbx_description
1 polymer ?
#
loop_
_entity_poly.entity_id
_entity_poly.type
_entity_poly.pdbx_seq_one_letter_code
_entity_poly.pdbx_strand_id
1 'polypeptide(L)'
;MCIRDSNLIVCNPAIKKESDRNALRKALKDGFIDYVATDHAPHVYEEKLRPYLQASAGIPLIEHSFHIMMELQKQGVYTIEEVIAYMSHKVADRFSIVDRGYIREGYKADFMIFDLDKETQVSNETELTKCGWTPFNGKTFNSSVYGTIINGEPIVIDGKLTLESSSAEKIIFDR
;
A
#
# COMPACT_ATOMS: atom_id res chain seq x y z
N MET A 1 7.66 12.34 19.84
CA MET A 1 7.71 10.91 20.22
C MET A 1 7.98 10.13 18.93
N CYS A 2 9.03 9.31 18.89
CA CYS A 2 9.30 8.53 17.69
C CYS A 2 8.22 7.43 17.59
N ILE A 3 7.49 7.35 16.50
CA ILE A 3 6.45 6.33 16.30
C ILE A 3 6.97 4.90 16.47
N ARG A 4 8.29 4.68 16.28
CA ARG A 4 8.94 3.38 16.44
C ARG A 4 8.87 2.79 17.85
N ASP A 5 8.67 3.62 18.86
CA ASP A 5 8.61 3.21 20.27
C ASP A 5 7.16 3.12 20.76
N SER A 6 6.21 3.22 19.83
CA SER A 6 4.78 3.20 20.12
C SER A 6 4.19 1.80 19.94
N ASN A 7 3.22 1.45 20.79
CA ASN A 7 2.39 0.25 20.61
C ASN A 7 1.66 0.23 19.25
N LEU A 8 1.48 1.39 18.61
CA LEU A 8 0.83 1.50 17.30
C LEU A 8 1.55 0.69 16.21
N ILE A 9 2.88 0.51 16.33
CA ILE A 9 3.65 -0.27 15.34
C ILE A 9 3.94 -1.71 15.76
N VAL A 10 3.28 -2.21 16.79
CA VAL A 10 3.34 -3.64 17.13
C VAL A 10 2.75 -4.44 15.96
N CYS A 11 3.56 -5.29 15.36
CA CYS A 11 3.20 -6.14 14.23
C CYS A 11 3.94 -7.48 14.30
N ASN A 12 3.49 -8.46 13.56
CA ASN A 12 4.11 -9.76 13.50
C ASN A 12 4.32 -10.17 12.03
N PRO A 13 5.57 -10.41 11.59
CA PRO A 13 6.82 -10.38 12.38
C PRO A 13 7.18 -8.96 12.83
N ALA A 14 7.78 -8.84 14.01
CA ALA A 14 8.17 -7.55 14.57
C ALA A 14 9.18 -6.82 13.68
N ILE A 15 9.14 -5.47 13.68
CA ILE A 15 10.14 -4.64 13.01
C ILE A 15 11.52 -4.93 13.60
N LYS A 16 12.49 -5.18 12.72
CA LYS A 16 13.86 -5.58 13.06
C LYS A 16 14.83 -4.40 12.93
N LYS A 17 16.11 -4.73 12.79
CA LYS A 17 17.21 -3.76 12.64
C LYS A 17 17.22 -3.14 11.25
N GLU A 18 17.98 -2.06 11.12
CA GLU A 18 18.19 -1.42 9.82
C GLU A 18 18.88 -2.34 8.81
N SER A 19 19.79 -3.20 9.26
CA SER A 19 20.43 -4.21 8.41
C SER A 19 19.43 -5.17 7.76
N ASP A 20 18.40 -5.60 8.53
CA ASP A 20 17.37 -6.50 8.02
C ASP A 20 16.49 -5.80 6.99
N ARG A 21 16.14 -4.53 7.26
CA ARG A 21 15.40 -3.69 6.30
C ARG A 21 16.17 -3.55 4.98
N ASN A 22 17.47 -3.27 5.06
CA ASN A 22 18.32 -3.09 3.88
C ASN A 22 18.51 -4.41 3.12
N ALA A 23 18.62 -5.53 3.84
CA ALA A 23 18.68 -6.87 3.24
C ALA A 23 17.40 -7.21 2.49
N LEU A 24 16.20 -6.91 3.07
CA LEU A 24 14.91 -7.12 2.41
C LEU A 24 14.75 -6.25 1.15
N ARG A 25 15.17 -4.98 1.22
CA ARG A 25 15.15 -4.09 0.03
C ARG A 25 16.06 -4.61 -1.08
N LYS A 26 17.24 -5.10 -0.73
CA LYS A 26 18.15 -5.73 -1.69
C LYS A 26 17.57 -7.02 -2.25
N ALA A 27 16.97 -7.87 -1.41
CA ALA A 27 16.36 -9.13 -1.84
C ALA A 27 15.22 -8.92 -2.85
N LEU A 28 14.41 -7.87 -2.67
CA LEU A 28 13.38 -7.48 -3.63
C LEU A 28 14.01 -7.05 -4.98
N LYS A 29 15.08 -6.24 -4.92
CA LYS A 29 15.80 -5.78 -6.12
C LYS A 29 16.50 -6.91 -6.86
N ASP A 30 17.10 -7.85 -6.13
CA ASP A 30 17.81 -9.01 -6.70
C ASP A 30 16.85 -10.13 -7.18
N GLY A 31 15.53 -10.00 -6.94
CA GLY A 31 14.53 -10.98 -7.37
C GLY A 31 14.37 -12.20 -6.46
N PHE A 32 14.90 -12.17 -5.24
CA PHE A 32 14.62 -13.20 -4.21
C PHE A 32 13.24 -13.02 -3.57
N ILE A 33 12.68 -11.81 -3.66
CA ILE A 33 11.32 -11.47 -3.27
C ILE A 33 10.63 -10.97 -4.53
N ASP A 34 9.44 -11.48 -4.84
CA ASP A 34 8.76 -11.19 -6.09
C ASP A 34 8.03 -9.84 -6.06
N TYR A 35 7.31 -9.54 -4.96
CA TYR A 35 6.40 -8.40 -4.90
C TYR A 35 6.31 -7.81 -3.48
N VAL A 36 5.65 -6.66 -3.38
CA VAL A 36 5.35 -5.98 -2.13
C VAL A 36 3.90 -6.23 -1.73
N ALA A 37 3.70 -6.59 -0.47
CA ALA A 37 2.39 -6.71 0.16
C ALA A 37 2.33 -5.85 1.42
N THR A 38 1.11 -5.47 1.83
CA THR A 38 0.90 -4.52 2.92
C THR A 38 0.84 -5.16 4.30
N ASP A 39 0.51 -6.44 4.37
CA ASP A 39 0.12 -7.09 5.65
C ASP A 39 -0.89 -6.24 6.42
N HIS A 40 -1.88 -5.68 5.70
CA HIS A 40 -2.89 -4.79 6.27
C HIS A 40 -3.74 -5.54 7.30
N ALA A 41 -3.45 -5.29 8.56
CA ALA A 41 -4.14 -5.91 9.71
C ALA A 41 -4.63 -4.80 10.66
N PRO A 42 -5.74 -4.12 10.33
CA PRO A 42 -6.25 -3.00 11.11
C PRO A 42 -6.91 -3.51 12.40
N HIS A 43 -6.49 -2.95 13.52
CA HIS A 43 -7.11 -3.10 14.82
C HIS A 43 -7.64 -1.75 15.28
N VAL A 44 -8.70 -1.74 16.06
CA VAL A 44 -9.23 -0.48 16.63
C VAL A 44 -8.20 0.17 17.56
N TYR A 45 -8.24 1.49 17.63
CA TYR A 45 -7.21 2.28 18.32
C TYR A 45 -7.04 1.88 19.78
N GLU A 46 -8.14 1.57 20.48
CA GLU A 46 -8.16 1.15 21.88
C GLU A 46 -7.38 -0.15 22.12
N GLU A 47 -7.42 -1.09 21.19
CA GLU A 47 -6.63 -2.31 21.28
C GLU A 47 -5.12 -2.05 21.14
N LYS A 48 -4.75 -1.05 20.38
CA LYS A 48 -3.35 -0.63 20.21
C LYS A 48 -2.82 0.12 21.43
N LEU A 49 -3.68 0.75 22.23
CA LEU A 49 -3.29 1.46 23.45
C LEU A 49 -3.08 0.57 24.68
N ARG A 50 -3.38 -0.73 24.59
CA ARG A 50 -3.11 -1.69 25.68
C ARG A 50 -1.62 -1.75 26.01
N PRO A 51 -1.23 -2.26 27.20
CA PRO A 51 0.17 -2.52 27.50
C PRO A 51 0.83 -3.34 26.39
N TYR A 52 2.12 -3.11 26.11
CA TYR A 52 2.84 -3.65 24.95
C TYR A 52 2.59 -5.14 24.67
N LEU A 53 2.64 -5.98 25.70
CA LEU A 53 2.41 -7.43 25.57
C LEU A 53 0.95 -7.83 25.34
N GLN A 54 0.01 -6.89 25.45
CA GLN A 54 -1.42 -7.09 25.23
C GLN A 54 -1.92 -6.30 24.01
N ALA A 55 -1.09 -5.43 23.44
CA ALA A 55 -1.44 -4.68 22.25
C ALA A 55 -1.56 -5.62 21.05
N SER A 56 -2.66 -5.50 20.30
CA SER A 56 -2.89 -6.30 19.10
C SER A 56 -1.79 -6.08 18.06
N ALA A 57 -1.27 -7.17 17.49
CA ALA A 57 -0.25 -7.11 16.44
C ALA A 57 -0.92 -6.90 15.08
N GLY A 58 -0.61 -5.78 14.43
CA GLY A 58 -1.12 -5.41 13.11
C GLY A 58 -1.14 -3.90 12.91
N ILE A 59 -1.01 -3.48 11.66
CA ILE A 59 -0.90 -2.07 11.26
C ILE A 59 -1.79 -1.82 10.05
N PRO A 60 -2.57 -0.72 10.00
CA PRO A 60 -3.31 -0.31 8.81
C PRO A 60 -2.34 0.32 7.79
N LEU A 61 -2.06 -0.38 6.68
CA LEU A 61 -1.05 0.03 5.70
C LEU A 61 -1.57 0.13 4.27
N ILE A 62 -2.76 -0.41 3.95
CA ILE A 62 -3.20 -0.56 2.56
C ILE A 62 -3.31 0.79 1.83
N GLU A 63 -3.80 1.80 2.52
CA GLU A 63 -4.05 3.13 1.95
C GLU A 63 -2.77 3.87 1.58
N HIS A 64 -1.66 3.59 2.29
CA HIS A 64 -0.41 4.32 2.12
C HIS A 64 0.71 3.51 1.44
N SER A 65 0.45 2.27 1.04
CA SER A 65 1.48 1.38 0.48
C SER A 65 2.16 1.97 -0.76
N PHE A 66 1.39 2.57 -1.67
CA PHE A 66 1.92 3.24 -2.85
C PHE A 66 2.81 4.43 -2.47
N HIS A 67 2.35 5.29 -1.58
CA HIS A 67 3.11 6.45 -1.11
C HIS A 67 4.44 6.07 -0.48
N ILE A 68 4.47 4.99 0.31
CA ILE A 68 5.71 4.45 0.90
C ILE A 68 6.69 4.03 -0.19
N MET A 69 6.22 3.36 -1.22
CA MET A 69 7.07 2.93 -2.34
C MET A 69 7.56 4.12 -3.17
N MET A 70 6.75 5.17 -3.35
CA MET A 70 7.19 6.40 -4.01
C MET A 70 8.24 7.17 -3.18
N GLU A 71 8.16 7.16 -1.84
CA GLU A 71 9.23 7.70 -0.99
C GLU A 71 10.55 6.94 -1.19
N LEU A 72 10.51 5.62 -1.36
CA LEU A 72 11.70 4.82 -1.66
C LEU A 72 12.24 5.09 -3.08
N GLN A 73 11.36 5.32 -4.03
CA GLN A 73 11.73 5.74 -5.38
C GLN A 73 12.45 7.10 -5.34
N LYS A 74 11.91 8.09 -4.63
CA LYS A 74 12.51 9.42 -4.48
C LYS A 74 13.88 9.37 -3.79
N GLN A 75 14.08 8.41 -2.89
CA GLN A 75 15.37 8.13 -2.24
C GLN A 75 16.36 7.38 -3.15
N GLY A 76 15.99 7.02 -4.38
CA GLY A 76 16.81 6.27 -5.32
C GLY A 76 17.00 4.79 -4.96
N VAL A 77 16.16 4.24 -4.06
CA VAL A 77 16.19 2.82 -3.71
C VAL A 77 15.68 1.98 -4.86
N TYR A 78 14.57 2.41 -5.50
CA TYR A 78 13.94 1.77 -6.65
C TYR A 78 13.68 2.79 -7.76
N THR A 79 13.55 2.32 -9.02
CA THR A 79 12.99 3.13 -10.10
C THR A 79 11.46 3.09 -10.06
N ILE A 80 10.79 3.96 -10.80
CA ILE A 80 9.33 3.96 -10.90
C ILE A 80 8.81 2.68 -11.55
N GLU A 81 9.51 2.18 -12.55
CA GLU A 81 9.19 0.94 -13.24
C GLU A 81 9.31 -0.27 -12.30
N GLU A 82 10.34 -0.29 -11.45
CA GLU A 82 10.50 -1.31 -10.42
C GLU A 82 9.34 -1.28 -9.42
N VAL A 83 8.91 -0.10 -8.96
CA VAL A 83 7.77 0.03 -8.05
C VAL A 83 6.49 -0.48 -8.69
N ILE A 84 6.20 -0.08 -9.94
CA ILE A 84 5.04 -0.56 -10.69
C ILE A 84 5.10 -2.08 -10.85
N ALA A 85 6.27 -2.62 -11.20
CA ALA A 85 6.45 -4.06 -11.33
C ALA A 85 6.17 -4.80 -10.02
N TYR A 86 6.70 -4.33 -8.89
CA TYR A 86 6.53 -4.98 -7.59
C TYR A 86 5.11 -4.88 -7.02
N MET A 87 4.34 -3.86 -7.39
CA MET A 87 2.99 -3.63 -6.87
C MET A 87 1.88 -4.12 -7.81
N SER A 88 2.19 -4.41 -9.08
CA SER A 88 1.20 -4.80 -10.09
C SER A 88 1.65 -6.02 -10.90
N HIS A 89 2.63 -5.88 -11.79
CA HIS A 89 3.01 -6.90 -12.78
C HIS A 89 3.39 -8.22 -12.12
N LYS A 90 4.34 -8.21 -11.21
CA LYS A 90 4.85 -9.40 -10.53
C LYS A 90 3.79 -10.06 -9.62
N VAL A 91 2.84 -9.30 -9.10
CA VAL A 91 1.69 -9.85 -8.37
C VAL A 91 0.82 -10.66 -9.33
N ALA A 92 0.47 -10.10 -10.49
CA ALA A 92 -0.33 -10.78 -11.50
C ALA A 92 0.36 -12.06 -12.00
N ASP A 93 1.66 -11.97 -12.31
CA ASP A 93 2.45 -13.12 -12.77
C ASP A 93 2.56 -14.20 -11.69
N ARG A 94 2.86 -13.83 -10.44
CA ARG A 94 3.06 -14.76 -9.32
C ARG A 94 1.82 -15.58 -9.00
N PHE A 95 0.65 -14.96 -9.12
CA PHE A 95 -0.63 -15.59 -8.83
C PHE A 95 -1.37 -16.06 -10.08
N SER A 96 -0.78 -15.95 -11.27
CA SER A 96 -1.42 -16.27 -12.55
C SER A 96 -2.79 -15.60 -12.71
N ILE A 97 -2.84 -14.30 -12.43
CA ILE A 97 -4.06 -13.51 -12.54
C ILE A 97 -4.36 -13.25 -14.01
N VAL A 98 -5.56 -13.62 -14.45
CA VAL A 98 -5.99 -13.50 -15.84
C VAL A 98 -6.41 -12.07 -16.15
N ASP A 99 -5.94 -11.53 -17.26
CA ASP A 99 -6.34 -10.25 -17.88
C ASP A 99 -6.24 -9.01 -16.96
N ARG A 100 -5.31 -9.02 -15.99
CA ARG A 100 -5.05 -7.90 -15.08
C ARG A 100 -3.55 -7.71 -14.82
N GLY A 101 -3.20 -6.62 -14.16
CA GLY A 101 -1.83 -6.32 -13.74
C GLY A 101 -0.97 -5.64 -14.81
N TYR A 102 -1.46 -5.52 -16.04
CA TYR A 102 -0.80 -4.87 -17.17
C TYR A 102 -1.76 -4.00 -17.97
N ILE A 103 -1.25 -2.95 -18.59
CA ILE A 103 -1.99 -2.15 -19.57
C ILE A 103 -1.81 -2.81 -20.93
N ARG A 104 -2.78 -3.63 -21.34
CA ARG A 104 -2.78 -4.36 -22.61
C ARG A 104 -4.17 -4.36 -23.22
N GLU A 105 -4.24 -4.43 -24.55
CA GLU A 105 -5.50 -4.63 -25.27
C GLU A 105 -6.15 -5.97 -24.83
N GLY A 106 -7.45 -5.93 -24.55
CA GLY A 106 -8.21 -7.08 -24.04
C GLY A 106 -8.16 -7.29 -22.52
N TYR A 107 -7.27 -6.58 -21.81
CA TYR A 107 -7.20 -6.65 -20.33
C TYR A 107 -8.27 -5.77 -19.67
N LYS A 108 -8.60 -6.09 -18.44
CA LYS A 108 -9.48 -5.27 -17.60
C LYS A 108 -8.86 -3.90 -17.36
N ALA A 109 -9.66 -2.87 -17.49
CA ALA A 109 -9.21 -1.49 -17.31
C ALA A 109 -9.18 -1.11 -15.81
N ASP A 110 -8.19 -1.66 -15.10
CA ASP A 110 -7.90 -1.35 -13.71
C ASP A 110 -6.68 -0.44 -13.65
N PHE A 111 -6.87 0.82 -13.26
CA PHE A 111 -5.81 1.82 -13.26
C PHE A 111 -5.78 2.59 -11.96
N MET A 112 -4.58 2.95 -11.55
CA MET A 112 -4.33 4.01 -10.58
C MET A 112 -3.65 5.18 -11.30
N ILE A 113 -4.21 6.38 -11.18
CA ILE A 113 -3.66 7.62 -11.72
C ILE A 113 -3.05 8.38 -10.55
N PHE A 114 -1.79 8.75 -10.66
CA PHE A 114 -1.07 9.42 -9.59
C PHE A 114 -0.25 10.60 -10.11
N ASP A 115 0.09 11.50 -9.18
CA ASP A 115 0.89 12.69 -9.40
C ASP A 115 2.10 12.67 -8.46
N LEU A 116 3.31 12.82 -9.00
CA LEU A 116 4.58 12.83 -8.26
C LEU A 116 5.01 14.22 -7.80
N ASP A 117 4.34 15.25 -8.28
CA ASP A 117 4.61 16.66 -7.93
C ASP A 117 3.61 17.21 -6.91
N LYS A 118 2.55 16.44 -6.58
CA LYS A 118 1.54 16.81 -5.60
C LYS A 118 1.75 16.03 -4.30
N GLU A 119 1.71 16.75 -3.18
CA GLU A 119 1.84 16.16 -1.84
C GLU A 119 0.51 15.63 -1.32
N THR A 120 0.58 14.59 -0.46
CA THR A 120 -0.53 14.08 0.33
C THR A 120 -0.23 14.25 1.81
N GLN A 121 -1.04 15.05 2.51
CA GLN A 121 -1.00 15.15 3.97
C GLN A 121 -1.89 14.06 4.57
N VAL A 122 -1.34 13.30 5.50
CA VAL A 122 -2.03 12.18 6.15
C VAL A 122 -2.51 12.58 7.53
N SER A 123 -3.77 12.33 7.82
CA SER A 123 -4.33 12.49 9.17
C SER A 123 -5.29 11.36 9.50
N ASN A 124 -5.45 11.05 10.79
CA ASN A 124 -6.43 10.06 11.24
C ASN A 124 -7.86 10.40 10.83
N GLU A 125 -8.18 11.69 10.68
CA GLU A 125 -9.51 12.19 10.32
C GLU A 125 -9.86 11.90 8.85
N THR A 126 -8.84 11.76 7.99
CA THR A 126 -9.02 11.52 6.55
C THR A 126 -8.88 10.04 6.16
N GLU A 127 -8.52 9.17 7.10
CA GLU A 127 -8.37 7.74 6.85
C GLU A 127 -9.70 7.09 6.45
N LEU A 128 -9.70 6.34 5.35
CA LEU A 128 -10.84 5.55 4.90
C LEU A 128 -10.96 4.22 5.63
N THR A 129 -9.86 3.77 6.24
CA THR A 129 -9.81 2.53 7.03
C THR A 129 -10.69 2.64 8.27
N LYS A 130 -11.59 1.69 8.47
CA LYS A 130 -12.58 1.70 9.58
C LYS A 130 -11.97 1.73 10.98
N CYS A 131 -10.69 1.42 11.14
CA CYS A 131 -10.00 1.53 12.44
C CYS A 131 -9.74 2.97 12.88
N GLY A 132 -9.87 3.97 11.98
CA GLY A 132 -9.81 5.40 12.28
C GLY A 132 -8.45 5.92 12.74
N TRP A 133 -7.36 5.24 12.39
CA TRP A 133 -6.01 5.68 12.68
C TRP A 133 -5.00 5.14 11.68
N THR A 134 -3.85 5.82 11.58
CA THR A 134 -2.73 5.40 10.74
C THR A 134 -1.39 5.64 11.45
N PRO A 135 -0.36 4.81 11.20
CA PRO A 135 0.98 5.07 11.72
C PRO A 135 1.64 6.29 11.06
N PHE A 136 1.03 6.86 10.04
CA PHE A 136 1.52 8.00 9.28
C PHE A 136 0.83 9.32 9.63
N ASN A 137 0.01 9.34 10.69
CA ASN A 137 -0.68 10.56 11.12
C ASN A 137 0.28 11.76 11.26
N GLY A 138 -0.02 12.86 10.59
CA GLY A 138 0.81 14.07 10.52
C GLY A 138 1.98 14.01 9.53
N LYS A 139 2.14 12.89 8.79
CA LYS A 139 3.15 12.79 7.72
C LYS A 139 2.65 13.41 6.42
N THR A 140 3.56 14.03 5.68
CA THR A 140 3.36 14.42 4.29
C THR A 140 4.14 13.47 3.38
N PHE A 141 3.47 12.87 2.42
CA PHE A 141 4.09 12.11 1.33
C PHE A 141 4.24 12.99 0.09
N ASN A 142 5.32 12.77 -0.67
CA ASN A 142 5.62 13.53 -1.90
C ASN A 142 5.02 12.85 -3.15
N SER A 143 3.82 12.38 -3.04
CA SER A 143 3.04 11.80 -4.14
C SER A 143 1.56 11.87 -3.81
N SER A 144 0.70 11.87 -4.81
CA SER A 144 -0.75 11.87 -4.63
C SER A 144 -1.40 10.86 -5.57
N VAL A 145 -2.42 10.13 -5.10
CA VAL A 145 -3.30 9.35 -5.95
C VAL A 145 -4.45 10.26 -6.39
N TYR A 146 -4.51 10.53 -7.68
CA TYR A 146 -5.58 11.35 -8.28
C TYR A 146 -6.84 10.52 -8.51
N GLY A 147 -6.70 9.27 -8.98
CA GLY A 147 -7.85 8.46 -9.32
C GLY A 147 -7.58 6.96 -9.29
N THR A 148 -8.67 6.23 -9.09
CA THR A 148 -8.70 4.76 -9.20
C THR A 148 -9.85 4.38 -10.12
N ILE A 149 -9.54 3.59 -11.14
CA ILE A 149 -10.48 3.07 -12.13
C ILE A 149 -10.50 1.55 -11.97
N ILE A 150 -11.67 0.96 -11.89
CA ILE A 150 -11.87 -0.49 -11.78
C ILE A 150 -12.83 -0.94 -12.88
N ASN A 151 -12.40 -1.90 -13.71
CA ASN A 151 -13.14 -2.39 -14.87
C ASN A 151 -13.62 -1.26 -15.81
N GLY A 152 -12.83 -0.20 -15.96
CA GLY A 152 -13.14 0.96 -16.80
C GLY A 152 -14.00 2.03 -16.13
N GLU A 153 -14.46 1.80 -14.90
CA GLU A 153 -15.28 2.77 -14.16
C GLU A 153 -14.46 3.53 -13.12
N PRO A 154 -14.48 4.87 -13.10
CA PRO A 154 -13.80 5.66 -12.10
C PRO A 154 -14.48 5.49 -10.73
N ILE A 155 -13.76 4.93 -9.76
CA ILE A 155 -14.25 4.70 -8.39
C ILE A 155 -13.85 5.84 -7.46
N VAL A 156 -12.64 6.36 -7.66
CA VAL A 156 -12.14 7.54 -6.93
C VAL A 156 -11.60 8.53 -7.93
N ILE A 157 -11.95 9.80 -7.80
CA ILE A 157 -11.36 10.91 -8.55
C ILE A 157 -11.11 12.06 -7.58
N ASP A 158 -9.90 12.61 -7.58
CA ASP A 158 -9.46 13.70 -6.71
C ASP A 158 -9.79 13.45 -5.22
N GLY A 159 -9.51 12.21 -4.77
CA GLY A 159 -9.74 11.77 -3.40
C GLY A 159 -11.21 11.54 -3.02
N LYS A 160 -12.15 11.64 -3.98
CA LYS A 160 -13.59 11.47 -3.71
C LYS A 160 -14.12 10.20 -4.35
N LEU A 161 -14.92 9.44 -3.61
CA LEU A 161 -15.69 8.33 -4.15
C LEU A 161 -16.70 8.85 -5.18
N THR A 162 -16.71 8.25 -6.37
CA THR A 162 -17.58 8.64 -7.50
C THR A 162 -18.78 7.72 -7.67
N LEU A 163 -18.75 6.53 -7.08
CA LEU A 163 -19.81 5.52 -7.20
C LEU A 163 -20.30 5.08 -5.81
N GLU A 164 -21.60 4.80 -5.71
CA GLU A 164 -22.22 4.20 -4.52
C GLU A 164 -22.00 2.69 -4.44
N SER A 165 -21.72 2.03 -5.58
CA SER A 165 -21.46 0.60 -5.67
C SER A 165 -20.22 0.33 -6.51
N SER A 166 -19.47 -0.71 -6.14
CA SER A 166 -18.24 -1.12 -6.85
C SER A 166 -18.58 -1.93 -8.10
N SER A 167 -17.89 -1.62 -9.22
CA SER A 167 -17.84 -2.44 -10.43
C SER A 167 -16.85 -3.61 -10.31
N ALA A 168 -16.31 -3.87 -9.13
CA ALA A 168 -15.32 -4.92 -8.90
C ALA A 168 -15.88 -6.31 -9.26
N GLU A 169 -15.06 -7.09 -9.93
CA GLU A 169 -15.34 -8.48 -10.30
C GLU A 169 -14.41 -9.43 -9.55
N LYS A 170 -14.84 -10.68 -9.42
CA LYS A 170 -13.99 -11.74 -8.88
C LYS A 170 -12.74 -11.91 -9.75
N ILE A 171 -11.57 -11.93 -9.12
CA ILE A 171 -10.31 -12.23 -9.81
C ILE A 171 -10.30 -13.69 -10.24
N ILE A 172 -9.89 -13.92 -11.50
CA ILE A 172 -9.73 -15.25 -12.10
C ILE A 172 -8.23 -15.59 -12.09
N PHE A 173 -7.92 -16.81 -11.70
CA PHE A 173 -6.56 -17.36 -11.70
C PHE A 173 -6.46 -18.51 -12.70
N ASP A 174 -5.43 -18.51 -13.53
CA ASP A 174 -5.07 -19.63 -14.40
C ASP A 174 -4.17 -20.59 -13.59
N ARG A 175 -4.78 -21.68 -13.08
CA ARG A 175 -4.12 -22.70 -12.23
C ARG A 175 -4.34 -24.07 -12.80
#